data_289893c865fe13e883c036c6a9e44346
#
_entry.id   289893c865fe13e883c036c6a9e44346
#
_cell.length_a   1.000
_cell.length_b   1.000
_cell.length_c   1.000
_cell.angle_alpha   90.00
_cell.angle_beta   90.00
_cell.angle_gamma   90.00
#
_symmetry.space_group_name_H-M   'P 1'
#
loop_
_entity.id
_entity.type
_entity.pdbx_description
1 polymer ?
#
loop_
_entity_poly.entity_id
_entity_poly.type
_entity_poly.pdbx_seq_one_letter_code
_entity_poly.pdbx_strand_id
1 'polypeptide(L)'
;MFSFSSRILSLPSYTSRARLFSTSARIQANRAIIYSQNGQPADVVRALAIPSLAAPAPQTVNVRFVLSPINPADVNVIEGVYPSKPQPSSFPGVRGAVFVGGNEGLAEVTGVGDGVNNLERGDWVVMKASQVGTWRSAANLREDQLLKVPRLEGLSDVNAATMMVCFLSKYNWLGGLHS
;
A
#
# COMPACT_ATOMS: atom_id res chain seq x y z
N MET A 1 -24.07 -43.32 74.96
CA MET A 1 -23.84 -43.84 73.60
C MET A 1 -24.31 -42.80 72.64
N PHE A 2 -23.43 -41.84 72.24
CA PHE A 2 -23.78 -40.73 71.36
C PHE A 2 -23.21 -40.98 69.97
N SER A 3 -24.07 -41.06 68.98
CA SER A 3 -23.73 -41.24 67.57
C SER A 3 -23.49 -39.88 66.93
N PHE A 4 -22.25 -39.61 66.46
CA PHE A 4 -21.91 -38.44 65.66
C PHE A 4 -22.13 -38.73 64.19
N SER A 5 -23.11 -38.04 63.58
CA SER A 5 -23.38 -38.12 62.17
C SER A 5 -22.56 -37.00 61.47
N SER A 6 -21.53 -37.40 60.71
CA SER A 6 -20.73 -36.51 59.88
C SER A 6 -21.47 -36.16 58.62
N ARG A 7 -21.89 -34.90 58.46
CA ARG A 7 -22.40 -34.34 57.18
C ARG A 7 -21.18 -33.85 56.37
N ILE A 8 -20.93 -34.51 55.27
CA ILE A 8 -19.96 -34.03 54.27
C ILE A 8 -20.63 -32.94 53.43
N LEU A 9 -20.16 -31.70 53.57
CA LEU A 9 -20.56 -30.58 52.74
C LEU A 9 -19.82 -30.70 51.41
N SER A 10 -20.55 -30.96 50.32
CA SER A 10 -20.03 -30.94 48.97
C SER A 10 -19.86 -29.46 48.50
N LEU A 11 -18.65 -29.08 48.20
CA LEU A 11 -18.33 -27.80 47.59
C LEU A 11 -18.79 -27.78 46.12
N PRO A 12 -19.39 -26.67 45.63
CA PRO A 12 -19.75 -26.56 44.23
C PRO A 12 -18.50 -26.45 43.35
N SER A 13 -18.43 -27.31 42.33
CA SER A 13 -17.38 -27.27 41.32
C SER A 13 -17.48 -26.01 40.48
N TYR A 14 -16.51 -25.10 40.62
CA TYR A 14 -16.37 -23.90 39.82
C TYR A 14 -15.87 -24.30 38.44
N THR A 15 -16.77 -24.46 37.46
CA THR A 15 -16.39 -24.65 36.07
C THR A 15 -15.97 -23.31 35.49
N SER A 16 -14.68 -23.08 35.43
CA SER A 16 -14.08 -21.96 34.72
C SER A 16 -14.44 -22.06 33.22
N ARG A 17 -15.38 -21.25 32.77
CA ARG A 17 -15.61 -21.03 31.33
C ARG A 17 -14.42 -20.26 30.77
N ALA A 18 -13.47 -20.96 30.18
CA ALA A 18 -12.44 -20.36 29.35
C ALA A 18 -13.13 -19.60 28.21
N ARG A 19 -13.09 -18.27 28.24
CA ARG A 19 -13.48 -17.44 27.09
C ARG A 19 -12.41 -17.67 26.03
N LEU A 20 -12.77 -18.41 25.00
CA LEU A 20 -12.00 -18.46 23.77
C LEU A 20 -12.02 -17.05 23.16
N PHE A 21 -10.96 -16.29 23.36
CA PHE A 21 -10.72 -15.09 22.60
C PHE A 21 -10.46 -15.52 21.16
N SER A 22 -11.49 -15.45 20.34
CA SER A 22 -11.31 -15.50 18.88
C SER A 22 -10.51 -14.27 18.49
N THR A 23 -9.22 -14.43 18.31
CA THR A 23 -8.41 -13.49 17.54
C THR A 23 -8.86 -13.64 16.09
N SER A 24 -9.95 -12.96 15.71
CA SER A 24 -10.19 -12.73 14.30
C SER A 24 -9.00 -11.90 13.81
N ALA A 25 -8.08 -12.54 13.10
CA ALA A 25 -7.10 -11.83 12.31
C ALA A 25 -7.92 -10.85 11.44
N ARG A 26 -7.88 -9.56 11.78
CA ARG A 26 -8.41 -8.53 10.89
C ARG A 26 -7.58 -8.65 9.62
N ILE A 27 -8.15 -9.31 8.63
CA ILE A 27 -7.64 -9.23 7.27
C ILE A 27 -7.74 -7.73 6.96
N GLN A 28 -6.60 -7.04 7.06
CA GLN A 28 -6.54 -5.64 6.68
C GLN A 28 -6.83 -5.61 5.19
N ALA A 29 -8.07 -5.26 4.85
CA ALA A 29 -8.44 -5.07 3.46
C ALA A 29 -7.50 -4.02 2.86
N ASN A 30 -6.93 -4.32 1.69
CA ASN A 30 -6.16 -3.35 0.94
C ASN A 30 -7.02 -2.10 0.71
N ARG A 31 -6.38 -0.95 0.67
CA ARG A 31 -7.05 0.34 0.49
C ARG A 31 -6.37 1.13 -0.61
N ALA A 32 -7.14 1.98 -1.28
CA ALA A 32 -6.64 2.98 -2.20
C ALA A 32 -7.32 4.32 -1.94
N ILE A 33 -6.61 5.40 -2.17
CA ILE A 33 -7.15 6.76 -2.19
C ILE A 33 -7.44 7.11 -3.63
N ILE A 34 -8.72 7.33 -3.94
CA ILE A 34 -9.20 7.50 -5.31
C ILE A 34 -10.01 8.79 -5.47
N TYR A 35 -10.10 9.25 -6.71
CA TYR A 35 -11.02 10.28 -7.16
C TYR A 35 -11.54 9.96 -8.57
N SER A 36 -12.70 10.48 -8.96
CA SER A 36 -13.33 10.23 -10.27
C SER A 36 -13.49 11.48 -11.12
N GLN A 37 -13.27 12.65 -10.53
CA GLN A 37 -13.32 13.97 -11.19
C GLN A 37 -12.29 14.88 -10.55
N ASN A 38 -11.85 15.89 -11.27
CA ASN A 38 -10.98 16.92 -10.72
C ASN A 38 -11.76 17.86 -9.81
N GLY A 39 -11.08 18.45 -8.82
CA GLY A 39 -11.65 19.39 -7.87
C GLY A 39 -10.81 19.53 -6.61
N GLN A 40 -11.33 20.23 -5.62
CA GLN A 40 -10.66 20.34 -4.32
C GLN A 40 -10.48 18.97 -3.70
N PRO A 41 -9.27 18.59 -3.25
CA PRO A 41 -9.01 17.25 -2.69
C PRO A 41 -9.99 16.84 -1.59
N ALA A 42 -10.36 17.78 -0.70
CA ALA A 42 -11.29 17.51 0.39
C ALA A 42 -12.68 17.05 -0.09
N ASP A 43 -13.09 17.46 -1.30
CA ASP A 43 -14.42 17.19 -1.84
C ASP A 43 -14.43 15.92 -2.73
N VAL A 44 -13.33 15.66 -3.44
CA VAL A 44 -13.31 14.64 -4.51
C VAL A 44 -12.59 13.35 -4.11
N VAL A 45 -11.69 13.41 -3.12
CA VAL A 45 -10.87 12.26 -2.69
C VAL A 45 -11.63 11.39 -1.69
N ARG A 46 -11.55 10.08 -1.89
CA ARG A 46 -12.14 9.10 -0.96
C ARG A 46 -11.28 7.85 -0.81
N ALA A 47 -11.37 7.21 0.35
CA ALA A 47 -10.76 5.91 0.58
C ALA A 47 -11.67 4.80 0.04
N LEU A 48 -11.09 3.86 -0.69
CA LEU A 48 -11.74 2.67 -1.22
C LEU A 48 -11.09 1.42 -0.63
N ALA A 49 -11.87 0.48 -0.12
CA ALA A 49 -11.40 -0.87 0.16
C ALA A 49 -11.24 -1.62 -1.16
N ILE A 50 -10.07 -2.19 -1.40
CA ILE A 50 -9.78 -2.95 -2.61
C ILE A 50 -9.49 -4.41 -2.26
N PRO A 51 -9.78 -5.36 -3.16
CA PRO A 51 -9.48 -6.77 -2.94
C PRO A 51 -7.99 -7.03 -2.70
N SER A 52 -7.68 -8.13 -2.07
CA SER A 52 -6.31 -8.66 -2.05
C SER A 52 -5.84 -8.95 -3.48
N LEU A 53 -4.57 -8.70 -3.74
CA LEU A 53 -3.99 -9.01 -5.05
C LEU A 53 -3.98 -10.52 -5.28
N ALA A 54 -4.26 -10.93 -6.50
CA ALA A 54 -4.01 -12.29 -6.97
C ALA A 54 -2.49 -12.54 -7.06
N ALA A 55 -2.10 -13.78 -7.36
CA ALA A 55 -0.72 -14.08 -7.70
C ALA A 55 -0.24 -13.16 -8.85
N PRO A 56 1.04 -12.72 -8.85
CA PRO A 56 1.53 -11.82 -9.88
C PRO A 56 1.46 -12.47 -11.27
N ALA A 57 1.07 -11.68 -12.26
CA ALA A 57 1.13 -12.11 -13.66
C ALA A 57 2.61 -12.21 -14.14
N PRO A 58 2.90 -12.91 -15.26
CA PRO A 58 4.24 -12.93 -15.84
C PRO A 58 4.80 -11.52 -16.05
N GLN A 59 6.11 -11.35 -15.78
CA GLN A 59 6.86 -10.08 -15.86
C GLN A 59 6.36 -8.98 -14.92
N THR A 60 5.55 -9.33 -13.90
CA THR A 60 5.06 -8.39 -12.89
C THR A 60 5.43 -8.82 -11.48
N VAL A 61 5.39 -7.88 -10.58
CA VAL A 61 5.55 -8.12 -9.14
C VAL A 61 4.37 -7.55 -8.37
N ASN A 62 3.98 -8.20 -7.30
CA ASN A 62 3.11 -7.62 -6.29
C ASN A 62 3.96 -6.84 -5.31
N VAL A 63 3.57 -5.61 -5.05
CA VAL A 63 4.24 -4.73 -4.09
C VAL A 63 3.28 -4.28 -3.00
N ARG A 64 3.82 -4.04 -1.81
CA ARG A 64 3.15 -3.37 -0.69
C ARG A 64 3.80 -2.01 -0.49
N PHE A 65 3.03 -0.95 -0.59
CA PHE A 65 3.54 0.39 -0.31
C PHE A 65 3.86 0.53 1.18
N VAL A 66 5.09 0.91 1.47
CA VAL A 66 5.61 1.15 2.81
C VAL A 66 5.34 2.58 3.22
N LEU A 67 5.59 3.52 2.29
CA LEU A 67 5.45 4.93 2.50
C LEU A 67 5.19 5.64 1.17
N SER A 68 4.23 6.57 1.15
CA SER A 68 3.90 7.40 -0.01
C SER A 68 3.72 8.84 0.47
N PRO A 69 4.59 9.76 0.06
CA PRO A 69 4.50 11.16 0.45
C PRO A 69 3.31 11.85 -0.22
N ILE A 70 2.96 13.02 0.30
CA ILE A 70 2.01 13.94 -0.32
C ILE A 70 2.80 15.18 -0.76
N ASN A 71 2.87 15.40 -2.06
CA ASN A 71 3.55 16.54 -2.66
C ASN A 71 2.55 17.57 -3.18
N PRO A 72 2.93 18.84 -3.32
CA PRO A 72 2.09 19.84 -3.99
C PRO A 72 1.65 19.41 -5.40
N ALA A 73 2.50 18.67 -6.12
CA ALA A 73 2.18 18.11 -7.43
C ALA A 73 0.98 17.13 -7.38
N ASP A 74 0.83 16.34 -6.30
CA ASP A 74 -0.32 15.44 -6.14
C ASP A 74 -1.62 16.22 -6.03
N VAL A 75 -1.61 17.32 -5.27
CA VAL A 75 -2.76 18.22 -5.12
C VAL A 75 -3.12 18.82 -6.48
N ASN A 76 -2.15 19.37 -7.21
CA ASN A 76 -2.33 19.96 -8.53
C ASN A 76 -2.90 18.95 -9.55
N VAL A 77 -2.49 17.68 -9.47
CA VAL A 77 -3.05 16.61 -10.32
C VAL A 77 -4.52 16.37 -10.00
N ILE A 78 -4.89 16.31 -8.72
CA ILE A 78 -6.28 16.12 -8.28
C ILE A 78 -7.15 17.32 -8.67
N GLU A 79 -6.64 18.54 -8.52
CA GLU A 79 -7.31 19.78 -8.94
C GLU A 79 -7.43 19.90 -10.46
N GLY A 80 -6.63 19.14 -11.22
CA GLY A 80 -6.67 19.13 -12.69
C GLY A 80 -5.85 20.22 -13.35
N VAL A 81 -5.03 20.94 -12.59
CA VAL A 81 -4.16 22.02 -13.09
C VAL A 81 -2.76 21.52 -13.49
N TYR A 82 -2.42 20.28 -13.17
CA TYR A 82 -1.15 19.67 -13.55
C TYR A 82 -1.16 19.23 -15.03
N PRO A 83 -0.09 19.47 -15.80
CA PRO A 83 -0.07 19.23 -17.24
C PRO A 83 -0.32 17.78 -17.65
N SER A 84 0.21 16.82 -16.88
CA SER A 84 0.01 15.39 -17.14
C SER A 84 -1.10 14.82 -16.26
N LYS A 85 -1.80 13.80 -16.78
CA LYS A 85 -2.91 13.15 -16.08
C LYS A 85 -2.57 11.69 -15.76
N PRO A 86 -2.98 11.17 -14.58
CA PRO A 86 -2.80 9.77 -14.26
C PRO A 86 -3.63 8.88 -15.18
N GLN A 87 -3.19 7.64 -15.32
CA GLN A 87 -3.95 6.63 -16.04
C GLN A 87 -5.15 6.18 -15.20
N PRO A 88 -6.31 5.99 -15.84
CA PRO A 88 -7.48 5.51 -15.13
C PRO A 88 -7.27 4.06 -14.63
N SER A 89 -7.82 3.80 -13.47
CA SER A 89 -7.84 2.48 -12.84
C SER A 89 -9.27 1.96 -12.73
N SER A 90 -9.42 0.64 -12.74
CA SER A 90 -10.72 -0.02 -12.53
C SER A 90 -10.64 -0.90 -11.29
N PHE A 91 -11.66 -0.84 -10.46
CA PHE A 91 -11.78 -1.68 -9.27
C PHE A 91 -13.13 -2.40 -9.25
N PRO A 92 -13.18 -3.65 -8.77
CA PRO A 92 -14.43 -4.38 -8.61
C PRO A 92 -15.45 -3.57 -7.78
N GLY A 93 -16.69 -3.48 -8.25
CA GLY A 93 -17.76 -2.75 -7.58
C GLY A 93 -17.73 -1.23 -7.75
N VAL A 94 -16.74 -0.67 -8.45
CA VAL A 94 -16.70 0.76 -8.77
C VAL A 94 -17.16 0.96 -10.21
N ARG A 95 -18.16 1.81 -10.41
CA ARG A 95 -18.64 2.18 -11.75
C ARG A 95 -17.79 3.32 -12.33
N GLY A 96 -17.39 3.16 -13.59
CA GLY A 96 -16.60 4.14 -14.30
C GLY A 96 -15.10 4.11 -13.96
N ALA A 97 -14.35 4.93 -14.64
CA ALA A 97 -12.93 5.09 -14.42
C ALA A 97 -12.68 5.93 -13.16
N VAL A 98 -11.71 5.53 -12.38
CA VAL A 98 -11.22 6.30 -11.22
C VAL A 98 -9.71 6.46 -11.31
N PHE A 99 -9.18 7.46 -10.65
CA PHE A 99 -7.75 7.70 -10.57
C PHE A 99 -7.27 7.41 -9.14
N VAL A 100 -6.12 6.77 -9.01
CA VAL A 100 -5.45 6.57 -7.72
C VAL A 100 -4.46 7.71 -7.52
N GLY A 101 -4.49 8.36 -6.37
CA GLY A 101 -3.56 9.43 -6.04
C GLY A 101 -2.13 8.95 -5.80
N GLY A 102 -1.19 9.88 -5.80
CA GLY A 102 0.22 9.67 -5.45
C GLY A 102 1.15 9.52 -6.64
N ASN A 103 2.20 10.35 -6.66
CA ASN A 103 3.21 10.40 -7.72
C ASN A 103 4.41 9.53 -7.43
N GLU A 104 4.78 9.38 -6.17
CA GLU A 104 5.95 8.62 -5.75
C GLU A 104 5.70 7.82 -4.47
N GLY A 105 6.58 6.91 -4.13
CA GLY A 105 6.52 6.13 -2.91
C GLY A 105 7.54 5.01 -2.90
N LEU A 106 7.82 4.53 -1.70
CA LEU A 106 8.60 3.34 -1.45
C LEU A 106 7.67 2.15 -1.31
N ALA A 107 7.97 1.07 -1.99
CA ALA A 107 7.25 -0.19 -1.85
C ALA A 107 8.22 -1.36 -1.62
N GLU A 108 7.70 -2.43 -1.05
CA GLU A 108 8.39 -3.71 -0.87
C GLU A 108 7.75 -4.77 -1.75
N VAL A 109 8.55 -5.54 -2.46
CA VAL A 109 8.11 -6.67 -3.28
C VAL A 109 7.59 -7.78 -2.38
N THR A 110 6.34 -8.19 -2.56
CA THR A 110 5.67 -9.23 -1.78
C THR A 110 5.39 -10.50 -2.57
N GLY A 111 5.49 -10.46 -3.89
CA GLY A 111 5.34 -11.59 -4.78
C GLY A 111 5.99 -11.29 -6.12
N VAL A 112 6.48 -12.33 -6.78
CA VAL A 112 7.23 -12.25 -8.03
C VAL A 112 6.56 -13.19 -9.03
N GLY A 113 6.25 -12.68 -10.23
CA GLY A 113 5.69 -13.44 -11.33
C GLY A 113 6.78 -14.07 -12.21
N ASP A 114 6.38 -14.97 -13.07
CA ASP A 114 7.29 -15.65 -14.00
C ASP A 114 7.99 -14.64 -14.93
N GLY A 115 9.28 -14.86 -15.20
CA GLY A 115 10.07 -14.03 -16.10
C GLY A 115 10.56 -12.70 -15.52
N VAL A 116 10.35 -12.44 -14.23
CA VAL A 116 11.00 -11.36 -13.48
C VAL A 116 12.42 -11.81 -13.12
N ASN A 117 13.43 -10.99 -13.41
CA ASN A 117 14.84 -11.38 -13.28
C ASN A 117 15.65 -10.51 -12.30
N ASN A 118 15.22 -9.26 -12.08
CA ASN A 118 16.01 -8.28 -11.32
C ASN A 118 15.42 -7.94 -9.95
N LEU A 119 14.25 -8.51 -9.64
CA LEU A 119 13.54 -8.25 -8.39
C LEU A 119 13.22 -9.55 -7.67
N GLU A 120 13.37 -9.55 -6.37
CA GLU A 120 13.01 -10.66 -5.49
C GLU A 120 12.14 -10.19 -4.32
N ARG A 121 11.51 -11.15 -3.66
CA ARG A 121 10.66 -10.87 -2.50
C ARG A 121 11.47 -10.22 -1.38
N GLY A 122 10.95 -9.11 -0.84
CA GLY A 122 11.61 -8.31 0.19
C GLY A 122 12.41 -7.13 -0.36
N ASP A 123 12.61 -7.04 -1.67
CA ASP A 123 13.28 -5.87 -2.27
C ASP A 123 12.48 -4.59 -2.05
N TRP A 124 13.20 -3.52 -1.79
CA TRP A 124 12.67 -2.18 -1.85
C TRP A 124 12.69 -1.66 -3.28
N VAL A 125 11.60 -1.05 -3.69
CA VAL A 125 11.44 -0.50 -5.04
C VAL A 125 10.77 0.87 -4.99
N VAL A 126 11.14 1.72 -5.94
CA VAL A 126 10.46 3.00 -6.23
C VAL A 126 10.00 3.03 -7.68
N MET A 127 9.07 3.90 -8.00
CA MET A 127 8.46 4.01 -9.32
C MET A 127 9.36 4.81 -10.28
N LYS A 128 9.61 4.31 -11.49
CA LYS A 128 10.35 5.05 -12.53
C LYS A 128 9.58 6.26 -13.08
N ALA A 129 8.26 6.20 -13.03
CA ALA A 129 7.38 7.24 -13.54
C ALA A 129 6.53 7.84 -12.42
N SER A 130 6.15 9.11 -12.58
CA SER A 130 5.15 9.75 -11.73
C SER A 130 3.74 9.25 -12.05
N GLN A 131 2.77 9.54 -11.18
CA GLN A 131 1.34 9.25 -11.36
C GLN A 131 0.97 7.75 -11.49
N VAL A 132 1.80 6.88 -10.93
CA VAL A 132 1.53 5.44 -10.86
C VAL A 132 0.40 5.12 -9.86
N GLY A 133 0.03 6.08 -9.03
CA GLY A 133 -1.01 5.91 -8.02
C GLY A 133 -0.49 5.17 -6.81
N THR A 134 0.41 5.78 -6.07
CA THR A 134 1.08 5.15 -4.92
C THR A 134 0.29 5.21 -3.63
N TRP A 135 -0.80 6.01 -3.56
CA TRP A 135 -1.65 6.09 -2.37
C TRP A 135 -2.59 4.89 -2.26
N ARG A 136 -2.03 3.72 -2.22
CA ARG A 136 -2.72 2.43 -2.03
C ARG A 136 -1.86 1.46 -1.23
N SER A 137 -2.48 0.50 -0.59
CA SER A 137 -1.76 -0.49 0.24
C SER A 137 -0.88 -1.41 -0.60
N ALA A 138 -1.35 -1.80 -1.79
CA ALA A 138 -0.66 -2.75 -2.65
C ALA A 138 -1.01 -2.55 -4.13
N ALA A 139 -0.11 -2.99 -5.00
CA ALA A 139 -0.29 -2.98 -6.45
C ALA A 139 0.40 -4.17 -7.11
N ASN A 140 -0.10 -4.57 -8.28
CA ASN A 140 0.64 -5.39 -9.22
C ASN A 140 1.25 -4.45 -10.27
N LEU A 141 2.58 -4.49 -10.44
CA LEU A 141 3.33 -3.59 -11.31
C LEU A 141 4.32 -4.38 -12.17
N ARG A 142 4.61 -3.88 -13.35
CA ARG A 142 5.62 -4.47 -14.24
C ARG A 142 7.02 -4.20 -13.69
N GLU A 143 7.93 -5.17 -13.81
CA GLU A 143 9.32 -5.04 -13.39
C GLU A 143 10.01 -3.81 -14.01
N ASP A 144 9.77 -3.55 -15.30
CA ASP A 144 10.38 -2.44 -16.04
C ASP A 144 9.93 -1.04 -15.56
N GLN A 145 8.85 -0.95 -14.80
CA GLN A 145 8.35 0.29 -14.19
C GLN A 145 9.00 0.60 -12.83
N LEU A 146 9.86 -0.28 -12.33
CA LEU A 146 10.39 -0.22 -10.99
C LEU A 146 11.91 -0.06 -11.00
N LEU A 147 12.43 0.64 -9.99
CA LEU A 147 13.85 0.71 -9.65
C LEU A 147 14.06 0.06 -8.29
N LYS A 148 14.97 -0.90 -8.23
CA LYS A 148 15.41 -1.50 -6.98
C LYS A 148 16.22 -0.48 -6.18
N VAL A 149 15.88 -0.30 -4.91
CA VAL A 149 16.57 0.57 -3.97
C VAL A 149 17.37 -0.31 -3.02
N PRO A 150 18.70 -0.19 -3.00
CA PRO A 150 19.50 -0.96 -2.05
C PRO A 150 19.21 -0.50 -0.62
N ARG A 151 19.10 -1.44 0.30
CA ARG A 151 18.98 -1.16 1.74
C ARG A 151 20.36 -0.81 2.31
N LEU A 152 20.76 0.45 2.19
CA LEU A 152 22.03 0.94 2.69
C LEU A 152 21.89 1.39 4.15
N GLU A 153 22.96 1.22 4.92
CA GLU A 153 23.04 1.79 6.27
C GLU A 153 22.90 3.32 6.19
N GLY A 154 22.02 3.88 7.03
CA GLY A 154 21.72 5.31 7.03
C GLY A 154 20.65 5.76 6.02
N LEU A 155 20.21 4.92 5.08
CA LEU A 155 19.08 5.23 4.21
C LEU A 155 17.76 4.90 4.92
N SER A 156 17.05 5.93 5.35
CA SER A 156 15.71 5.75 5.91
C SER A 156 14.66 5.48 4.83
N ASP A 157 13.55 4.84 5.23
CA ASP A 157 12.37 4.64 4.37
C ASP A 157 11.80 5.98 3.86
N VAL A 158 11.81 7.03 4.69
CA VAL A 158 11.40 8.38 4.31
C VAL A 158 12.27 8.92 3.17
N ASN A 159 13.59 8.84 3.31
CA ASN A 159 14.52 9.29 2.27
C ASN A 159 14.34 8.50 0.98
N ALA A 160 14.17 7.18 1.07
CA ALA A 160 13.92 6.33 -0.08
C ALA A 160 12.59 6.64 -0.78
N ALA A 161 11.54 6.95 -0.02
CA ALA A 161 10.20 7.25 -0.56
C ALA A 161 10.11 8.60 -1.27
N THR A 162 10.96 9.59 -0.90
CA THR A 162 10.91 10.97 -1.40
C THR A 162 12.00 11.31 -2.42
N MET A 163 12.83 10.34 -2.77
CA MET A 163 13.99 10.60 -3.63
C MET A 163 13.63 10.89 -5.10
N MET A 164 12.54 10.30 -5.60
CA MET A 164 12.26 10.29 -7.04
C MET A 164 11.77 11.63 -7.57
N VAL A 165 10.88 12.33 -6.88
CA VAL A 165 10.40 13.65 -7.34
C VAL A 165 11.55 14.66 -7.35
N CYS A 166 12.39 14.68 -6.32
CA CYS A 166 13.54 15.57 -6.27
C CYS A 166 14.59 15.21 -7.34
N PHE A 167 14.84 13.92 -7.57
CA PHE A 167 15.84 13.47 -8.52
C PHE A 167 15.42 13.70 -9.97
N LEU A 168 14.19 13.35 -10.33
CA LEU A 168 13.66 13.56 -11.68
C LEU A 168 13.53 15.03 -12.05
N SER A 169 13.13 15.90 -11.12
CA SER A 169 13.06 17.33 -11.33
C SER A 169 14.44 17.92 -11.65
N LYS A 170 15.47 17.47 -10.92
CA LYS A 170 16.84 17.93 -11.12
C LYS A 170 17.45 17.41 -12.42
N TYR A 171 17.17 16.15 -12.77
CA TYR A 171 17.71 15.52 -13.99
C TYR A 171 17.10 16.13 -15.26
N ASN A 172 15.80 16.39 -15.29
CA ASN A 172 15.14 17.07 -16.40
C ASN A 172 15.60 18.52 -16.57
N TRP A 173 15.91 19.20 -15.46
CA TRP A 173 16.45 20.56 -15.51
C TRP A 173 17.89 20.60 -16.06
N LEU A 174 18.73 19.62 -15.75
CA LEU A 174 20.08 19.50 -16.27
C LEU A 174 20.13 19.01 -17.73
N GLY A 175 19.18 18.17 -18.16
CA GLY A 175 19.07 17.69 -19.55
C GLY A 175 18.55 18.74 -20.53
N GLY A 176 17.85 19.76 -20.07
CA GLY A 176 17.37 20.88 -20.90
C GLY A 176 18.44 21.92 -21.25
N LEU A 177 19.67 21.77 -20.77
CA LEU A 177 20.78 22.67 -21.08
C LEU A 177 21.64 22.19 -22.26
N HIS A 178 21.30 21.08 -22.90
CA HIS A 178 22.07 20.48 -24.02
C HIS A 178 21.23 20.22 -25.29
N SER A 179 20.17 21.01 -25.51
CA SER A 179 19.43 21.02 -26.79
C SER A 179 19.40 22.40 -27.42
#